data_ccfeb726e5df1c8b4d6e19ef7e6867ee
#
_entry.id   ccfeb726e5df1c8b4d6e19ef7e6867ee
#
_cell.length_a   1.000
_cell.length_b   1.000
_cell.length_c   1.000
_cell.angle_alpha   90.00
_cell.angle_beta   90.00
_cell.angle_gamma   90.00
#
_symmetry.space_group_name_H-M   'P 1'
#
loop_
_entity.id
_entity.type
_entity.pdbx_description
1 polymer ?
#
loop_
_entity_poly.entity_id
_entity_poly.type
_entity_poly.pdbx_seq_one_letter_code
_entity_poly.pdbx_strand_id
1 'polypeptide(L)'
;MTITVPAGSSLTLRCPGSEAIVLVTLAEVTAAFIEDLPPIPVLSLDGPGVRRIGVLELVTSAGVTWVEGEMRDDQLRIIGDAPAGLVQRRSSARQPGRFPASGTAQVVTAESRRLVAITGRVEDISTDGLLMRAGVPSLPYGIERLLLHVAMPWGDLTAAVAVVDQRADVLRGTFEWVEPAAASSLAEFCSIS
;
A
#
# COMPACT_ATOMS: atom_id res chain seq x y z
N MET A 1 21.63 4.52 8.08
CA MET A 1 21.51 3.31 7.20
C MET A 1 22.00 3.70 5.82
N THR A 2 23.04 3.07 5.34
CA THR A 2 23.69 3.40 4.05
C THR A 2 22.85 2.80 2.91
N ILE A 3 22.28 3.64 2.06
CA ILE A 3 21.48 3.20 0.92
C ILE A 3 22.09 3.77 -0.34
N THR A 4 22.52 2.88 -1.24
CA THR A 4 23.01 3.30 -2.56
C THR A 4 21.81 3.63 -3.45
N VAL A 5 21.84 4.80 -4.06
CA VAL A 5 20.81 5.28 -5.00
C VAL A 5 21.31 5.13 -6.43
N PRO A 6 20.88 4.10 -7.16
CA PRO A 6 21.25 3.94 -8.57
C PRO A 6 20.60 5.02 -9.46
N ALA A 7 21.24 5.35 -10.56
CA ALA A 7 20.61 6.18 -11.59
C ALA A 7 19.27 5.58 -12.04
N GLY A 8 18.30 6.41 -12.31
CA GLY A 8 16.93 5.98 -12.68
C GLY A 8 16.03 5.60 -11.51
N SER A 9 16.49 5.75 -10.25
CA SER A 9 15.63 5.58 -9.08
C SER A 9 14.51 6.61 -9.08
N SER A 10 13.33 6.21 -8.62
CA SER A 10 12.17 7.10 -8.51
C SER A 10 11.97 7.54 -7.06
N LEU A 11 11.76 8.83 -6.86
CA LEU A 11 11.38 9.41 -5.58
C LEU A 11 9.92 9.81 -5.63
N THR A 12 9.17 9.41 -4.61
CA THR A 12 7.79 9.85 -4.41
C THR A 12 7.69 10.57 -3.08
N LEU A 13 7.44 11.87 -3.11
CA LEU A 13 7.19 12.63 -1.88
C LEU A 13 5.71 12.49 -1.50
N ARG A 14 5.46 12.08 -0.27
CA ARG A 14 4.15 12.09 0.36
C ARG A 14 4.19 13.01 1.57
N CYS A 15 3.36 14.02 1.57
CA CYS A 15 3.18 14.89 2.74
C CYS A 15 2.03 14.36 3.60
N PRO A 16 2.22 14.15 4.91
CA PRO A 16 1.14 13.78 5.81
C PRO A 16 -0.02 14.79 5.72
N GLY A 17 -1.24 14.28 5.55
CA GLY A 17 -2.44 15.11 5.43
C GLY A 17 -2.65 15.79 4.07
N SER A 18 -1.86 15.45 3.05
CA SER A 18 -2.03 15.94 1.68
C SER A 18 -2.16 14.76 0.72
N GLU A 19 -3.09 14.85 -0.24
CA GLU A 19 -3.18 13.93 -1.37
C GLU A 19 -2.13 14.21 -2.45
N ALA A 20 -1.38 15.30 -2.32
CA ALA A 20 -0.36 15.69 -3.29
C ALA A 20 0.81 14.72 -3.29
N ILE A 21 1.05 14.11 -4.44
CA ILE A 21 2.19 13.23 -4.70
C ILE A 21 3.08 13.94 -5.71
N VAL A 22 4.34 14.16 -5.32
CA VAL A 22 5.37 14.65 -6.23
C VAL A 22 6.21 13.46 -6.68
N LEU A 23 6.21 13.18 -7.98
CA LEU A 23 7.02 12.14 -8.60
C LEU A 23 8.25 12.78 -9.24
N VAL A 24 9.42 12.36 -8.81
CA VAL A 24 10.70 12.74 -9.42
C VAL A 24 11.48 11.50 -9.80
N THR A 25 11.98 11.45 -11.02
CA THR A 25 12.88 10.39 -11.46
C THR A 25 14.30 10.91 -11.46
N LEU A 26 15.19 10.24 -10.74
CA LEU A 26 16.61 10.58 -10.68
C LEU A 26 17.33 9.97 -11.89
N ALA A 27 17.21 10.59 -13.07
CA ALA A 27 17.75 10.03 -14.30
C ALA A 27 19.29 10.09 -14.35
N GLU A 28 19.93 11.06 -13.69
CA GLU A 28 21.35 11.39 -13.86
C GLU A 28 22.15 11.41 -12.55
N VAL A 29 21.52 11.23 -11.40
CA VAL A 29 22.20 11.33 -10.10
C VAL A 29 22.58 9.95 -9.60
N THR A 30 23.86 9.67 -9.52
CA THR A 30 24.42 8.55 -8.77
C THR A 30 24.95 9.07 -7.44
N ALA A 31 24.38 8.64 -6.35
CA ALA A 31 24.90 8.89 -5.02
C ALA A 31 25.25 7.59 -4.33
N ALA A 32 26.41 7.54 -3.67
CA ALA A 32 26.80 6.39 -2.87
C ALA A 32 25.88 6.24 -1.64
N PHE A 33 25.40 7.36 -1.12
CA PHE A 33 24.52 7.43 0.04
C PHE A 33 23.37 8.38 -0.25
N ILE A 34 22.23 8.10 0.34
CA ILE A 34 21.02 8.91 0.14
C ILE A 34 21.19 10.34 0.72
N GLU A 35 22.01 10.47 1.77
CA GLU A 35 22.33 11.74 2.43
C GLU A 35 23.18 12.67 1.53
N ASP A 36 23.89 12.10 0.57
CA ASP A 36 24.75 12.82 -0.38
C ASP A 36 23.99 13.32 -1.61
N LEU A 37 22.70 13.05 -1.70
CA LEU A 37 21.88 13.55 -2.82
C LEU A 37 21.83 15.09 -2.78
N PRO A 38 22.17 15.75 -3.90
CA PRO A 38 22.01 17.20 -4.00
C PRO A 38 20.52 17.57 -3.89
N PRO A 39 20.20 18.83 -3.59
CA PRO A 39 18.84 19.31 -3.65
C PRO A 39 18.21 19.02 -5.03
N ILE A 40 17.05 18.37 -5.03
CA ILE A 40 16.38 17.93 -6.24
C ILE A 40 15.35 18.98 -6.63
N PRO A 41 15.41 19.55 -7.86
CA PRO A 41 14.39 20.45 -8.33
C PRO A 41 13.03 19.75 -8.40
N VAL A 42 12.00 20.35 -7.83
CA VAL A 42 10.63 19.83 -7.86
C VAL A 42 9.67 20.95 -8.25
N LEU A 43 8.59 20.61 -8.94
CA LEU A 43 7.52 21.56 -9.16
C LEU A 43 6.69 21.68 -7.90
N SER A 44 6.83 22.78 -7.17
CA SER A 44 5.98 23.07 -6.02
C SER A 44 4.67 23.71 -6.51
N LEU A 45 3.55 23.22 -5.99
CA LEU A 45 2.24 23.85 -6.14
C LEU A 45 1.98 24.88 -5.03
N ASP A 46 2.93 25.02 -4.11
CA ASP A 46 2.87 25.97 -3.00
C ASP A 46 3.57 27.27 -3.39
N GLY A 47 3.18 28.36 -2.74
CA GLY A 47 3.85 29.64 -2.94
C GLY A 47 5.29 29.64 -2.38
N PRO A 48 6.11 30.65 -2.75
CA PRO A 48 7.48 30.77 -2.28
C PRO A 48 7.54 30.86 -0.74
N GLY A 49 8.54 30.22 -0.16
CA GLY A 49 8.78 30.21 1.30
C GLY A 49 7.96 29.17 2.08
N VAL A 50 7.06 28.45 1.45
CA VAL A 50 6.33 27.36 2.11
C VAL A 50 7.26 26.18 2.31
N ARG A 51 7.39 25.77 3.59
CA ARG A 51 8.16 24.59 3.99
C ARG A 51 7.22 23.41 4.23
N ARG A 52 7.49 22.29 3.60
CA ARG A 52 6.81 21.02 3.88
C ARG A 52 7.80 19.95 4.24
N ILE A 53 7.48 19.20 5.29
CA ILE A 53 8.23 18.01 5.68
C ILE A 53 7.33 16.81 5.40
N GLY A 54 7.89 15.80 4.76
CA GLY A 54 7.15 14.60 4.40
C GLY A 54 8.04 13.38 4.31
N VAL A 55 7.41 12.23 4.07
CA VAL A 55 8.11 10.98 3.84
C VAL A 55 8.36 10.80 2.36
N LEU A 56 9.62 10.62 2.02
CA LEU A 56 10.07 10.23 0.69
C LEU A 56 10.08 8.71 0.59
N GLU A 57 9.43 8.20 -0.43
CA GLU A 57 9.53 6.81 -0.83
C GLU A 57 10.53 6.72 -1.99
N LEU A 58 11.67 6.13 -1.74
CA LEU A 58 12.69 5.87 -2.74
C LEU A 58 12.53 4.43 -3.25
N VAL A 59 12.18 4.30 -4.52
CA VAL A 59 12.07 3.00 -5.19
C VAL A 59 13.33 2.76 -6.00
N THR A 60 14.06 1.70 -5.67
CA THR A 60 15.27 1.26 -6.37
C THR A 60 15.11 -0.16 -6.87
N SER A 61 16.06 -0.64 -7.65
CA SER A 61 16.13 -2.05 -8.04
C SER A 61 16.33 -3.00 -6.84
N ALA A 62 16.85 -2.50 -5.72
CA ALA A 62 17.05 -3.26 -4.48
C ALA A 62 15.83 -3.28 -3.57
N GLY A 63 14.79 -2.48 -3.88
CA GLY A 63 13.57 -2.40 -3.09
C GLY A 63 13.10 -0.97 -2.82
N VAL A 64 12.26 -0.82 -1.82
CA VAL A 64 11.68 0.45 -1.41
C VAL A 64 12.23 0.83 -0.04
N THR A 65 12.68 2.07 0.07
CA THR A 65 13.11 2.67 1.32
C THR A 65 12.36 3.98 1.57
N TRP A 66 12.29 4.40 2.84
CA TRP A 66 11.65 5.65 3.23
C TRP A 66 12.63 6.51 4.02
N VAL A 67 12.63 7.79 3.72
CA VAL A 67 13.44 8.80 4.41
C VAL A 67 12.61 10.04 4.65
N GLU A 68 13.03 10.88 5.58
CA GLU A 68 12.41 12.18 5.78
C GLU A 68 12.95 13.18 4.75
N GLY A 69 12.04 13.89 4.10
CA GLY A 69 12.37 14.92 3.13
C GLY A 69 11.74 16.27 3.46
N GLU A 70 12.46 17.33 3.14
CA GLU A 70 12.00 18.72 3.22
C GLU A 70 11.85 19.26 1.80
N MET A 71 10.68 19.80 1.49
CA MET A 71 10.42 20.58 0.29
C MET A 71 10.35 22.07 0.67
N ARG A 72 11.15 22.87 0.00
CA ARG A 72 11.18 24.32 0.17
C ARG A 72 11.71 24.99 -1.09
N ASP A 73 11.05 26.07 -1.53
CA ASP A 73 11.48 26.89 -2.67
C ASP A 73 11.78 26.06 -3.93
N ASP A 74 10.87 25.15 -4.30
CA ASP A 74 10.99 24.24 -5.43
C ASP A 74 12.20 23.30 -5.37
N GLN A 75 12.72 23.06 -4.16
CA GLN A 75 13.78 22.09 -3.90
C GLN A 75 13.35 21.05 -2.88
N LEU A 76 13.70 19.82 -3.16
CA LEU A 76 13.54 18.68 -2.25
C LEU A 76 14.91 18.29 -1.71
N ARG A 77 15.01 18.19 -0.38
CA ARG A 77 16.22 17.73 0.32
C ARG A 77 15.87 16.55 1.21
N ILE A 78 16.77 15.61 1.34
CA ILE A 78 16.69 14.57 2.34
C ILE A 78 17.30 15.13 3.62
N ILE A 79 16.57 15.00 4.74
CA ILE A 79 16.97 15.58 6.02
C ILE A 79 17.23 14.53 7.09
N GLY A 80 16.91 13.26 6.83
CA GLY A 80 17.20 12.19 7.77
C GLY A 80 16.46 10.88 7.45
N ASP A 81 16.63 9.92 8.32
CA ASP A 81 15.83 8.71 8.32
C ASP A 81 14.37 9.07 8.63
N ALA A 82 13.43 8.42 7.96
CA ALA A 82 12.03 8.68 8.24
C ALA A 82 11.71 8.31 9.70
N PRO A 83 11.03 9.18 10.46
CA PRO A 83 10.62 8.87 11.82
C PRO A 83 9.82 7.57 11.84
N ALA A 84 10.11 6.69 12.80
CA ALA A 84 9.51 5.35 12.87
C ALA A 84 7.97 5.37 12.80
N GLY A 85 7.32 6.41 13.31
CA GLY A 85 5.87 6.59 13.23
C GLY A 85 5.33 7.06 11.88
N LEU A 86 6.18 7.63 11.01
CA LEU A 86 5.77 8.10 9.66
C LEU A 86 6.02 7.04 8.57
N VAL A 87 6.93 6.10 8.84
CA VAL A 87 7.28 5.02 7.90
C VAL A 87 6.21 3.95 7.84
N GLN A 88 5.44 3.81 8.91
CA GLN A 88 4.38 2.80 8.98
C GLN A 88 3.17 3.24 8.16
N ARG A 89 3.26 3.05 6.84
CA ARG A 89 2.14 3.21 5.88
C ARG A 89 0.96 2.29 6.18
N ARG A 90 1.19 1.29 7.01
CA ARG A 90 0.21 0.28 7.38
C ARG A 90 -0.04 0.45 8.85
N SER A 91 -1.28 0.67 9.20
CA SER A 91 -1.74 0.71 10.58
C SER A 91 -1.59 -0.65 11.28
N SER A 92 -1.39 -1.71 10.49
CA SER A 92 -1.30 -3.07 10.99
C SER A 92 -0.22 -3.91 10.31
N ALA A 93 0.38 -4.80 11.07
CA ALA A 93 1.25 -5.84 10.55
C ALA A 93 0.47 -6.76 9.60
N ARG A 94 1.16 -7.34 8.63
CA ARG A 94 0.58 -8.32 7.70
C ARG A 94 1.16 -9.69 7.94
N GLN A 95 0.29 -10.68 7.85
CA GLN A 95 0.67 -12.08 7.93
C GLN A 95 0.52 -12.73 6.56
N PRO A 96 1.62 -13.22 5.97
CA PRO A 96 1.54 -14.00 4.76
C PRO A 96 0.90 -15.36 5.06
N GLY A 97 0.18 -15.89 4.09
CA GLY A 97 -0.44 -17.20 4.25
C GLY A 97 -1.03 -17.73 2.94
N ARG A 98 -1.73 -18.84 3.04
CA ARG A 98 -2.47 -19.44 1.94
C ARG A 98 -3.82 -19.92 2.45
N PHE A 99 -4.63 -18.96 2.91
CA PHE A 99 -5.91 -19.27 3.54
C PHE A 99 -7.00 -19.44 2.47
N PRO A 100 -7.63 -20.61 2.39
CA PRO A 100 -8.74 -20.82 1.47
C PRO A 100 -9.85 -19.78 1.71
N ALA A 101 -10.38 -19.24 0.63
CA ALA A 101 -11.43 -18.24 0.69
C ALA A 101 -12.50 -18.52 -0.35
N SER A 102 -13.76 -18.28 0.04
CA SER A 102 -14.91 -18.33 -0.83
C SER A 102 -15.88 -17.22 -0.50
N GLY A 103 -16.72 -16.85 -1.45
CA GLY A 103 -17.71 -15.81 -1.19
C GLY A 103 -18.38 -15.27 -2.41
N THR A 104 -18.81 -14.01 -2.32
CA THR A 104 -19.51 -13.31 -3.38
C THR A 104 -18.82 -11.98 -3.70
N ALA A 105 -18.61 -11.72 -4.97
CA ALA A 105 -18.10 -10.47 -5.49
C ALA A 105 -19.24 -9.65 -6.11
N GLN A 106 -19.32 -8.37 -5.75
CA GLN A 106 -20.18 -7.39 -6.40
C GLN A 106 -19.43 -6.79 -7.59
N VAL A 107 -19.89 -7.07 -8.79
CA VAL A 107 -19.38 -6.50 -10.02
C VAL A 107 -20.29 -5.35 -10.43
N VAL A 108 -19.70 -4.17 -10.64
CA VAL A 108 -20.40 -2.97 -11.08
C VAL A 108 -19.86 -2.56 -12.44
N THR A 109 -20.79 -2.37 -13.37
CA THR A 109 -20.50 -1.84 -14.71
C THR A 109 -21.40 -0.61 -14.93
N ALA A 110 -21.16 0.15 -16.00
CA ALA A 110 -22.03 1.30 -16.35
C ALA A 110 -23.50 0.95 -16.45
N GLU A 111 -23.83 -0.32 -16.80
CA GLU A 111 -25.19 -0.76 -17.13
C GLU A 111 -25.81 -1.66 -16.05
N SER A 112 -25.01 -2.27 -15.18
CA SER A 112 -25.51 -3.29 -14.27
C SER A 112 -24.71 -3.45 -12.98
N ARG A 113 -25.40 -3.97 -11.95
CA ARG A 113 -24.79 -4.53 -10.74
C ARG A 113 -25.16 -6.00 -10.66
N ARG A 114 -24.17 -6.86 -10.48
CA ARG A 114 -24.40 -8.30 -10.35
C ARG A 114 -23.52 -8.90 -9.26
N LEU A 115 -23.99 -10.00 -8.70
CA LEU A 115 -23.23 -10.80 -7.75
C LEU A 115 -22.69 -12.03 -8.48
N VAL A 116 -21.42 -12.32 -8.27
CA VAL A 116 -20.75 -13.50 -8.82
C VAL A 116 -20.07 -14.27 -7.69
N ALA A 117 -20.17 -15.59 -7.72
CA ALA A 117 -19.42 -16.42 -6.80
C ALA A 117 -17.93 -16.30 -7.06
N ILE A 118 -17.13 -16.23 -6.00
CA ILE A 118 -15.68 -16.18 -6.06
C ILE A 118 -15.08 -17.19 -5.10
N THR A 119 -14.03 -17.86 -5.55
CA THR A 119 -13.20 -18.74 -4.73
C THR A 119 -11.74 -18.42 -4.96
N GLY A 120 -10.89 -18.72 -3.99
CA GLY A 120 -9.46 -18.48 -4.11
C GLY A 120 -8.75 -18.69 -2.78
N ARG A 121 -7.67 -17.94 -2.61
CA ARG A 121 -6.89 -17.96 -1.35
C ARG A 121 -6.44 -16.55 -0.99
N VAL A 122 -6.47 -16.25 0.28
CA VAL A 122 -5.85 -15.06 0.84
C VAL A 122 -4.36 -15.34 0.99
N GLU A 123 -3.51 -14.52 0.37
CA GLU A 123 -2.04 -14.64 0.38
C GLU A 123 -1.39 -13.72 1.40
N ASP A 124 -2.11 -12.69 1.83
CA ASP A 124 -1.64 -11.70 2.81
C ASP A 124 -2.85 -11.08 3.51
N ILE A 125 -2.81 -10.99 4.83
CA ILE A 125 -3.90 -10.46 5.65
C ILE A 125 -3.35 -9.58 6.78
N SER A 126 -4.10 -8.54 7.11
CA SER A 126 -3.85 -7.65 8.25
C SER A 126 -5.17 -7.34 8.95
N THR A 127 -5.15 -6.56 10.02
CA THR A 127 -6.39 -6.07 10.66
C THR A 127 -7.22 -5.14 9.78
N ASP A 128 -6.59 -4.54 8.74
CA ASP A 128 -7.24 -3.52 7.90
C ASP A 128 -7.67 -4.06 6.53
N GLY A 129 -7.16 -5.22 6.11
CA GLY A 129 -7.48 -5.73 4.79
C GLY A 129 -6.66 -6.94 4.37
N LEU A 130 -6.81 -7.33 3.10
CA LEU A 130 -6.22 -8.54 2.57
C LEU A 130 -5.74 -8.39 1.12
N LEU A 131 -4.91 -9.33 0.70
CA LEU A 131 -4.60 -9.65 -0.68
C LEU A 131 -5.09 -11.07 -0.96
N MET A 132 -5.93 -11.22 -1.97
CA MET A 132 -6.50 -12.50 -2.39
C MET A 132 -6.10 -12.79 -3.83
N ARG A 133 -5.76 -14.04 -4.11
CA ARG A 133 -5.66 -14.58 -5.45
C ARG A 133 -6.88 -15.45 -5.74
N ALA A 134 -7.61 -15.11 -6.79
CA ALA A 134 -8.77 -15.90 -7.22
C ALA A 134 -8.34 -17.24 -7.81
N GLY A 135 -9.22 -18.23 -7.70
CA GLY A 135 -9.03 -19.55 -8.27
C GLY A 135 -9.29 -19.64 -9.78
N VAL A 136 -9.49 -18.51 -10.45
CA VAL A 136 -9.71 -18.40 -11.90
C VAL A 136 -8.64 -17.48 -12.50
N PRO A 137 -8.21 -17.74 -13.74
CA PRO A 137 -7.11 -17.01 -14.37
C PRO A 137 -7.44 -15.54 -14.68
N SER A 138 -8.72 -15.18 -14.71
CA SER A 138 -9.18 -13.82 -14.96
C SER A 138 -10.50 -13.56 -14.26
N LEU A 139 -10.56 -12.48 -13.52
CA LEU A 139 -11.76 -11.98 -12.88
C LEU A 139 -12.50 -10.97 -13.78
N PRO A 140 -13.83 -10.85 -13.65
CA PRO A 140 -14.54 -9.77 -14.33
C PRO A 140 -14.03 -8.41 -13.81
N TYR A 141 -13.91 -7.44 -14.69
CA TYR A 141 -13.59 -6.05 -14.31
C TYR A 141 -14.73 -5.43 -13.52
N GLY A 142 -14.36 -4.49 -12.64
CA GLY A 142 -15.32 -3.70 -11.87
C GLY A 142 -15.81 -4.40 -10.61
N ILE A 143 -15.00 -5.26 -10.01
CA ILE A 143 -15.29 -5.76 -8.66
C ILE A 143 -15.05 -4.62 -7.67
N GLU A 144 -16.12 -4.19 -7.01
CA GLU A 144 -16.06 -3.12 -6.00
C GLU A 144 -16.02 -3.67 -4.58
N ARG A 145 -16.77 -4.75 -4.33
CA ARG A 145 -16.91 -5.33 -2.99
C ARG A 145 -16.89 -6.83 -3.01
N LEU A 146 -16.42 -7.41 -1.91
CA LEU A 146 -16.46 -8.85 -1.66
C LEU A 146 -17.12 -9.09 -0.31
N LEU A 147 -17.92 -10.14 -0.22
CA LEU A 147 -18.26 -10.79 1.04
C LEU A 147 -17.55 -12.14 1.05
N LEU A 148 -16.59 -12.30 1.95
CA LEU A 148 -15.70 -13.46 1.98
C LEU A 148 -15.86 -14.25 3.27
N HIS A 149 -15.74 -15.57 3.12
CA HIS A 149 -15.46 -16.51 4.19
C HIS A 149 -14.06 -17.05 3.98
N VAL A 150 -13.20 -16.88 4.96
CA VAL A 150 -11.79 -17.26 4.90
C VAL A 150 -11.51 -18.29 6.00
N ALA A 151 -11.02 -19.46 5.62
CA ALA A 151 -10.61 -20.48 6.59
C ALA A 151 -9.25 -20.12 7.18
N MET A 152 -9.27 -19.61 8.41
CA MET A 152 -8.07 -19.19 9.15
C MET A 152 -7.62 -20.30 10.11
N PRO A 153 -6.36 -20.28 10.60
CA PRO A 153 -5.86 -21.29 11.54
C PRO A 153 -6.64 -21.40 12.86
N TRP A 154 -7.35 -20.35 13.23
CA TRP A 154 -8.16 -20.31 14.46
C TRP A 154 -9.66 -20.55 14.25
N GLY A 155 -10.12 -20.73 13.00
CA GLY A 155 -11.53 -20.86 12.62
C GLY A 155 -11.90 -20.00 11.44
N ASP A 156 -13.18 -19.82 11.20
CA ASP A 156 -13.65 -19.08 10.03
C ASP A 156 -13.67 -17.57 10.30
N LEU A 157 -13.25 -16.79 9.31
CA LEU A 157 -13.35 -15.34 9.26
C LEU A 157 -14.35 -14.94 8.19
N THR A 158 -15.40 -14.23 8.59
CA THR A 158 -16.33 -13.59 7.65
C THR A 158 -16.05 -12.09 7.60
N ALA A 159 -15.88 -11.55 6.39
CA ALA A 159 -15.57 -10.14 6.20
C ALA A 159 -16.20 -9.56 4.93
N ALA A 160 -16.62 -8.30 5.03
CA ALA A 160 -16.92 -7.46 3.87
C ALA A 160 -15.69 -6.63 3.52
N VAL A 161 -15.32 -6.62 2.25
CA VAL A 161 -14.08 -6.05 1.73
C VAL A 161 -14.40 -5.08 0.60
N ALA A 162 -13.94 -3.83 0.71
CA ALA A 162 -13.90 -2.90 -0.41
C ALA A 162 -12.64 -3.17 -1.25
N VAL A 163 -12.80 -3.40 -2.55
CA VAL A 163 -11.68 -3.65 -3.45
C VAL A 163 -11.02 -2.34 -3.83
N VAL A 164 -9.72 -2.22 -3.55
CA VAL A 164 -8.93 -1.01 -3.82
C VAL A 164 -7.98 -1.18 -5.02
N ASP A 165 -7.67 -2.42 -5.40
CA ASP A 165 -6.87 -2.73 -6.59
C ASP A 165 -7.26 -4.10 -7.12
N GLN A 166 -7.34 -4.21 -8.45
CA GLN A 166 -7.65 -5.46 -9.15
C GLN A 166 -6.69 -5.62 -10.33
N ARG A 167 -5.97 -6.74 -10.36
CA ARG A 167 -5.04 -7.08 -11.45
C ARG A 167 -5.19 -8.56 -11.81
N ALA A 168 -5.69 -8.84 -13.01
CA ALA A 168 -5.93 -10.20 -13.48
C ALA A 168 -6.70 -11.05 -12.45
N ASP A 169 -6.02 -11.95 -11.75
CA ASP A 169 -6.55 -12.85 -10.73
C ASP A 169 -6.31 -12.37 -9.28
N VAL A 170 -5.66 -11.21 -9.11
CA VAL A 170 -5.31 -10.67 -7.79
C VAL A 170 -6.23 -9.52 -7.41
N LEU A 171 -6.77 -9.60 -6.20
CA LEU A 171 -7.59 -8.56 -5.57
C LEU A 171 -6.89 -8.09 -4.29
N ARG A 172 -6.81 -6.79 -4.11
CA ARG A 172 -6.43 -6.15 -2.86
C ARG A 172 -7.62 -5.35 -2.35
N GLY A 173 -7.91 -5.48 -1.08
CA GLY A 173 -9.02 -4.76 -0.48
C GLY A 173 -8.79 -4.41 0.98
N THR A 174 -9.61 -3.47 1.46
CA THR A 174 -9.70 -3.04 2.85
C THR A 174 -10.98 -3.60 3.47
N PHE A 175 -10.93 -3.97 4.73
CA PHE A 175 -12.12 -4.42 5.43
C PHE A 175 -13.08 -3.23 5.68
N GLU A 176 -14.31 -3.34 5.20
CA GLU A 176 -15.42 -2.49 5.59
C GLU A 176 -16.08 -3.01 6.87
N TRP A 177 -16.04 -4.31 7.04
CA TRP A 177 -16.58 -5.01 8.19
C TRP A 177 -15.90 -6.36 8.37
N VAL A 178 -15.70 -6.73 9.61
CA VAL A 178 -15.23 -8.05 10.05
C VAL A 178 -16.20 -8.57 11.10
N GLU A 179 -16.52 -9.85 11.03
CA GLU A 179 -17.37 -10.49 12.05
C GLU A 179 -16.79 -10.24 13.45
N PRO A 180 -17.58 -9.66 14.38
CA PRO A 180 -17.07 -9.28 15.70
C PRO A 180 -16.43 -10.43 16.49
N ALA A 181 -16.95 -11.65 16.34
CA ALA A 181 -16.39 -12.83 16.99
C ALA A 181 -14.97 -13.18 16.51
N ALA A 182 -14.65 -12.86 15.26
CA ALA A 182 -13.33 -13.14 14.64
C ALA A 182 -12.35 -11.97 14.77
N ALA A 183 -12.82 -10.76 15.09
CA ALA A 183 -11.99 -9.56 15.08
C ALA A 183 -10.81 -9.63 16.07
N SER A 184 -11.02 -10.16 17.27
CA SER A 184 -9.97 -10.32 18.29
C SER A 184 -8.92 -11.33 17.86
N SER A 185 -9.35 -12.47 17.31
CA SER A 185 -8.44 -13.52 16.80
C SER A 185 -7.63 -13.03 15.60
N LEU A 186 -8.23 -12.22 14.73
CA LEU A 186 -7.52 -11.59 13.61
C LEU A 186 -6.45 -10.61 14.12
N ALA A 187 -6.77 -9.77 15.11
CA ALA A 187 -5.82 -8.84 15.70
C ALA A 187 -4.66 -9.57 16.38
N GLU A 188 -4.94 -10.62 17.15
CA GLU A 188 -3.93 -11.46 17.78
C GLU A 188 -3.02 -12.12 16.74
N PHE A 189 -3.59 -12.75 15.72
CA PHE A 189 -2.84 -13.37 14.63
C PHE A 189 -1.92 -12.38 13.90
N CYS A 190 -2.39 -11.18 13.64
CA CYS A 190 -1.59 -10.14 12.98
C CYS A 190 -0.54 -9.49 13.90
N SER A 191 -0.63 -9.67 15.22
CA SER A 191 0.35 -9.15 16.18
C SER A 191 1.57 -10.06 16.37
N ILE A 192 1.48 -11.32 15.97
CA ILE A 192 2.56 -12.31 16.08
C ILE A 192 3.49 -12.12 14.87
N SER A 193 4.48 -11.25 15.01
CA SER A 193 5.52 -11.00 13.98
C SER A 193 6.89 -11.27 14.53
#